data_ba4e4f1da9d9f0ff393838d47590b027
#
_entry.id   ba4e4f1da9d9f0ff393838d47590b027
#
_cell.length_a   1.000
_cell.length_b   1.000
_cell.length_c   1.000
_cell.angle_alpha   90.00
_cell.angle_beta   90.00
_cell.angle_gamma   90.00
#
_symmetry.space_group_name_H-M   'P 1'
#
loop_
_entity.id
_entity.type
_entity.pdbx_description
1 polymer ?
#
loop_
_entity_poly.entity_id
_entity_poly.type
_entity_poly.pdbx_seq_one_letter_code
_entity_poly.pdbx_strand_id
1 'polypeptide(L)' 'NLAQITVVHGKGTGALRKGLHNYFKQLKKQKRISGYRDGEYGEGDLGVTVVML' A
#
# COMPACT_ATOMS: atom_id res chain seq x y z
N ASN A 1 4.26 -18.89 2.80
CA ASN A 1 3.18 -18.12 2.18
C ASN A 1 3.23 -16.68 2.61
N LEU A 2 3.30 -15.80 1.64
CA LEU A 2 3.25 -14.38 1.91
C LEU A 2 1.78 -13.95 1.89
N ALA A 3 1.30 -13.49 3.05
CA ALA A 3 -0.07 -12.98 3.15
C ALA A 3 -0.11 -11.49 2.86
N GLN A 4 1.05 -10.83 2.86
CA GLN A 4 1.11 -9.40 2.60
C GLN A 4 2.50 -9.02 2.09
N ILE A 5 2.56 -7.88 1.43
CA ILE A 5 3.83 -7.30 0.99
C ILE A 5 3.84 -5.83 1.41
N THR A 6 5.05 -5.31 1.59
CA THR A 6 5.22 -3.90 1.96
C THR A 6 5.82 -3.15 0.78
N VAL A 7 5.15 -2.10 0.35
CA VAL A 7 5.61 -1.27 -0.76
C VAL A 7 6.16 0.02 -0.19
N VAL A 8 7.44 0.28 -0.40
CA VAL A 8 8.09 1.50 0.11
C VAL A 8 8.05 2.54 -0.99
N HIS A 9 7.34 3.63 -0.74
CA HIS A 9 7.22 4.71 -1.73
C HIS A 9 7.74 6.05 -1.21
N GLY A 10 8.15 6.09 0.06
CA GLY A 10 8.66 7.32 0.65
C GLY A 10 7.55 8.30 1.02
N LYS A 11 7.89 9.28 1.82
CA LYS A 11 6.91 10.26 2.28
C LYS A 11 6.70 11.42 1.31
N GLY A 12 7.75 11.83 0.63
CA GLY A 12 7.73 12.83 -0.43
C GLY A 12 6.56 13.82 -0.39
N THR A 13 6.03 14.14 -1.56
CA THR A 13 4.89 15.04 -1.69
C THR A 13 3.55 14.36 -1.48
N GLY A 14 3.56 13.05 -1.35
CA GLY A 14 2.33 12.27 -1.26
C GLY A 14 1.73 11.90 -2.61
N ALA A 15 2.26 12.44 -3.70
CA ALA A 15 1.71 12.15 -5.03
C ALA A 15 1.87 10.67 -5.39
N LEU A 16 3.04 10.12 -5.10
CA LEU A 16 3.30 8.71 -5.39
C LEU A 16 2.42 7.81 -4.53
N ARG A 17 2.30 8.15 -3.25
CA ARG A 17 1.43 7.41 -2.33
C ARG A 17 -0.01 7.39 -2.84
N LYS A 18 -0.51 8.56 -3.25
CA LYS A 18 -1.87 8.69 -3.74
C LYS A 18 -2.08 7.86 -5.01
N GLY A 19 -1.12 7.90 -5.93
CA GLY A 19 -1.20 7.12 -7.16
C GLY A 19 -1.19 5.63 -6.89
N LEU A 20 -0.33 5.18 -5.98
CA LEU A 20 -0.29 3.77 -5.61
C LEU A 20 -1.57 3.32 -4.93
N HIS A 21 -2.14 4.16 -4.06
CA HIS A 21 -3.39 3.81 -3.40
C HIS A 21 -4.54 3.68 -4.40
N ASN A 22 -4.58 4.55 -5.42
CA ASN A 22 -5.58 4.43 -6.47
C ASN A 22 -5.41 3.12 -7.23
N TYR A 23 -4.17 2.75 -7.51
CA TYR A 23 -3.86 1.50 -8.18
C TYR A 23 -4.31 0.30 -7.35
N PHE A 24 -3.96 0.31 -6.06
CA PHE A 24 -4.35 -0.78 -5.17
C PHE A 24 -5.87 -0.86 -5.00
N LYS A 25 -6.53 0.28 -5.00
CA LYS A 25 -7.99 0.30 -4.94
C LYS A 25 -8.59 -0.43 -6.13
N GLN A 26 -8.02 -0.24 -7.32
CA GLN A 26 -8.48 -0.94 -8.50
C GLN A 26 -8.18 -2.44 -8.42
N LEU A 27 -7.00 -2.81 -7.92
CA LEU A 27 -6.65 -4.21 -7.75
C LEU A 27 -7.60 -4.90 -6.77
N LYS A 28 -7.97 -4.21 -5.69
CA LYS A 28 -8.92 -4.74 -4.73
C LYS A 28 -10.29 -4.93 -5.38
N LYS A 29 -10.71 -3.96 -6.19
CA LYS A 29 -11.98 -4.05 -6.90
C LYS A 29 -11.99 -5.23 -7.87
N GLN A 30 -10.83 -5.54 -8.46
CA GLN A 30 -10.68 -6.67 -9.37
C GLN A 30 -10.42 -7.97 -8.62
N LYS A 31 -10.43 -7.94 -7.29
CA LYS A 31 -10.18 -9.10 -6.43
C LYS A 31 -8.80 -9.71 -6.61
N ARG A 32 -7.83 -8.91 -7.01
CA ARG A 32 -6.44 -9.35 -7.13
C ARG A 32 -5.70 -9.27 -5.81
N ILE A 33 -6.18 -8.40 -4.91
CA ILE A 33 -5.65 -8.28 -3.54
C ILE A 33 -6.84 -8.23 -2.59
N SER A 34 -6.60 -8.59 -1.32
CA SER A 34 -7.65 -8.52 -0.30
C SER A 34 -7.86 -7.10 0.20
N GLY A 35 -6.80 -6.32 0.27
CA GLY A 35 -6.89 -4.96 0.73
C GLY A 35 -5.52 -4.33 0.83
N TYR A 36 -5.47 -3.12 1.36
CA TYR A 36 -4.21 -2.39 1.55
C TYR A 36 -4.42 -1.38 2.67
N ARG A 37 -3.30 -0.94 3.27
CA ARG A 37 -3.34 0.08 4.31
C ARG A 37 -2.00 0.81 4.36
N ASP A 38 -2.01 1.99 4.98
CA ASP A 38 -0.75 2.67 5.26
C ASP A 38 0.04 1.89 6.30
N GLY A 39 1.35 2.03 6.27
CA GLY A 39 2.20 1.40 7.26
C GLY A 39 1.93 1.98 8.64
N GLU A 40 2.15 1.17 9.67
CA GLU A 40 1.99 1.61 11.04
C GLU A 40 3.30 2.17 11.57
N TYR A 41 3.21 2.81 12.74
CA TYR A 41 4.40 3.29 13.43
C TYR A 41 5.39 2.14 13.59
N GLY A 42 6.61 2.37 13.16
CA GLY A 42 7.63 1.32 13.18
C GLY A 42 7.74 0.55 11.87
N GLU A 43 6.75 0.68 10.97
CA GLU A 43 6.78 0.04 9.66
C GLU A 43 7.13 1.01 8.54
N GLY A 44 7.40 2.27 8.88
CA GLY A 44 7.65 3.28 7.87
C GLY A 44 6.53 4.31 7.74
N ASP A 45 5.45 4.11 8.49
CA ASP A 45 4.36 5.07 8.59
C ASP A 45 3.81 5.43 7.20
N LEU A 46 3.70 6.72 6.88
CA LEU A 46 3.15 7.15 5.59
C LEU A 46 4.10 6.91 4.42
N GLY A 47 5.32 6.46 4.70
CA GLY A 47 6.29 6.17 3.64
C GLY A 47 6.13 4.78 3.03
N VAL A 48 5.26 3.94 3.58
CA VAL A 48 5.03 2.59 3.07
C VAL A 48 3.55 2.28 3.02
N THR A 49 3.19 1.34 2.17
CA THR A 49 1.83 0.82 2.10
C THR A 49 1.93 -0.70 2.19
N VAL A 50 1.12 -1.29 3.03
CA VAL A 50 1.05 -2.74 3.18
C VAL A 50 -0.11 -3.26 2.34
N VAL A 51 0.18 -4.19 1.46
CA VAL A 51 -0.82 -4.78 0.57
C VAL A 51 -1.10 -6.20 1.03
N MET A 52 -2.34 -6.48 1.34
CA MET A 52 -2.76 -7.81 1.77
C MET A 52 -3.19 -8.63 0.56
N LEU A 53 -2.53 -9.75 0.39
CA LEU A 53 -2.82 -10.65 -0.72
C LEU A 53 -3.95 -11.61 -0.37
#